data_83932852fde509512f33416158926399
#
_entry.id   83932852fde509512f33416158926399
#
_cell.length_a   1.000
_cell.length_b   1.000
_cell.length_c   1.000
_cell.angle_alpha   90.00
_cell.angle_beta   90.00
_cell.angle_gamma   90.00
#
_symmetry.space_group_name_H-M   'P 1'
#
loop_
_entity.id
_entity.type
_entity.pdbx_description
1 polymer ?
#
loop_
_entity_poly.entity_id
_entity_poly.type
_entity_poly.pdbx_seq_one_letter_code
_entity_poly.pdbx_strand_id
1 'polypeptide(L)'
;MKIAAVLAVALVPAAFLVSSAVCEHEANACGMSVRMDPTPQRPTPVQEIARAEKALEGGQNLAAAQAILGSFPRIRTATAGANALETRALRVFSLAVIRSDGTVDEKKAHVASANGNEWTPRSNLEWAVQSLREIDAKRPNDPTVQADLGEALSKTTAGQAEALKLLQSLAQKDLMGSPHAYAALAKLRTQNGDSAGAEAAIKRCEEMSKLPGVCKAPAPKA
;
A
#
# COMPACT_ATOMS: atom_id res chain seq x y z
N MET A 1 -8.78 19.29 -60.05
CA MET A 1 -7.84 18.24 -60.50
C MET A 1 -7.97 17.10 -59.51
N LYS A 2 -8.65 16.15 -59.79
CA LYS A 2 -8.65 14.75 -60.28
C LYS A 2 -7.27 14.11 -60.09
N ILE A 3 -7.23 12.97 -59.40
CA ILE A 3 -6.55 11.70 -59.66
C ILE A 3 -6.53 10.98 -58.32
N ALA A 4 -7.30 9.99 -58.07
CA ALA A 4 -7.37 8.62 -58.56
C ALA A 4 -6.73 7.62 -57.57
N ALA A 5 -7.53 6.70 -57.20
CA ALA A 5 -7.38 5.51 -56.38
C ALA A 5 -6.23 4.58 -56.80
N VAL A 6 -5.70 3.83 -55.82
CA VAL A 6 -5.22 2.46 -56.03
C VAL A 6 -5.58 1.61 -54.86
N LEU A 7 -6.45 0.63 -55.10
CA LEU A 7 -6.66 -0.57 -54.30
C LEU A 7 -5.42 -1.48 -54.44
N ALA A 8 -4.95 -2.02 -53.33
CA ALA A 8 -4.13 -3.23 -53.34
C ALA A 8 -4.74 -4.23 -52.34
N VAL A 9 -5.41 -5.21 -52.94
CA VAL A 9 -5.81 -6.47 -52.31
C VAL A 9 -4.57 -7.37 -52.26
N ALA A 10 -4.26 -7.91 -51.12
CA ALA A 10 -3.31 -9.02 -51.01
C ALA A 10 -3.79 -10.01 -49.95
N LEU A 11 -4.34 -11.05 -50.43
CA LEU A 11 -4.35 -12.47 -50.11
C LEU A 11 -3.72 -12.91 -48.78
N VAL A 12 -4.60 -13.59 -48.04
CA VAL A 12 -4.27 -14.50 -46.95
C VAL A 12 -3.83 -15.85 -47.54
N PRO A 13 -2.79 -16.50 -47.04
CA PRO A 13 -2.65 -17.95 -47.14
C PRO A 13 -2.88 -18.59 -45.78
N ALA A 14 -3.90 -19.37 -45.74
CA ALA A 14 -4.10 -20.75 -45.32
C ALA A 14 -3.17 -21.33 -44.24
N ALA A 15 -3.79 -21.66 -43.14
CA ALA A 15 -3.73 -22.90 -42.35
C ALA A 15 -2.45 -23.76 -42.45
N PHE A 16 -1.74 -23.84 -41.33
CA PHE A 16 -0.99 -25.05 -40.96
C PHE A 16 -1.57 -25.59 -39.66
N LEU A 17 -2.47 -26.57 -39.81
CA LEU A 17 -2.84 -27.49 -38.76
C LEU A 17 -1.69 -28.49 -38.62
N VAL A 18 -0.82 -28.31 -37.65
CA VAL A 18 0.08 -29.35 -37.19
C VAL A 18 -0.67 -30.12 -36.11
N SER A 19 -1.25 -31.24 -36.55
CA SER A 19 -1.77 -32.28 -35.68
C SER A 19 -0.59 -33.04 -35.09
N SER A 20 -0.14 -32.65 -33.91
CA SER A 20 0.76 -33.48 -33.11
C SER A 20 -0.04 -34.60 -32.47
N ALA A 21 -0.04 -35.76 -33.09
CA ALA A 21 -0.48 -36.99 -32.47
C ALA A 21 0.46 -37.29 -31.28
N VAL A 22 -0.04 -36.99 -30.09
CA VAL A 22 0.59 -37.47 -28.86
C VAL A 22 0.34 -38.95 -28.77
N CYS A 23 1.38 -39.78 -28.99
CA CYS A 23 1.36 -41.18 -28.65
C CYS A 23 1.20 -41.30 -27.14
N GLU A 24 0.00 -41.61 -26.69
CA GLU A 24 -0.22 -42.14 -25.35
C GLU A 24 0.39 -43.54 -25.26
N HIS A 25 1.62 -43.59 -24.74
CA HIS A 25 2.15 -44.84 -24.21
C HIS A 25 1.55 -45.04 -22.84
N GLU A 26 0.49 -45.84 -22.79
CA GLU A 26 0.01 -46.44 -21.55
C GLU A 26 1.07 -47.40 -21.02
N ALA A 27 1.97 -46.88 -20.18
CA ALA A 27 2.75 -47.74 -19.31
C ALA A 27 1.84 -48.15 -18.14
N ASN A 28 1.18 -49.28 -18.29
CA ASN A 28 0.51 -50.00 -17.19
C ASN A 28 1.59 -50.55 -16.22
N ALA A 29 2.22 -49.67 -15.45
CA ALA A 29 2.88 -50.05 -14.22
C ALA A 29 1.82 -50.05 -13.12
N CYS A 30 1.61 -51.20 -12.47
CA CYS A 30 0.86 -51.32 -11.22
C CYS A 30 1.51 -50.46 -10.14
N GLY A 31 1.26 -49.18 -10.17
CA GLY A 31 1.63 -48.20 -9.17
C GLY A 31 0.38 -47.39 -8.85
N MET A 32 -0.04 -47.44 -7.60
CA MET A 32 -1.09 -46.62 -7.05
C MET A 32 -0.76 -45.16 -7.39
N SER A 33 -1.47 -44.54 -8.37
CA SER A 33 -1.34 -43.12 -8.67
C SER A 33 -1.95 -42.37 -7.51
N VAL A 34 -1.13 -42.00 -6.54
CA VAL A 34 -1.49 -41.02 -5.54
C VAL A 34 -1.64 -39.71 -6.29
N ARG A 35 -2.87 -39.32 -6.63
CA ARG A 35 -3.18 -37.93 -6.96
C ARG A 35 -2.87 -37.13 -5.70
N MET A 36 -1.66 -36.59 -5.63
CA MET A 36 -1.40 -35.49 -4.71
C MET A 36 -2.18 -34.31 -5.27
N ASP A 37 -3.40 -34.10 -4.74
CA ASP A 37 -4.04 -32.80 -4.89
C ASP A 37 -3.03 -31.78 -4.33
N PRO A 38 -2.65 -30.75 -5.10
CA PRO A 38 -1.71 -29.77 -4.60
C PRO A 38 -2.40 -29.10 -3.40
N THR A 39 -2.00 -29.52 -2.20
CA THR A 39 -2.44 -28.82 -0.98
C THR A 39 -2.12 -27.35 -1.19
N PRO A 40 -3.11 -26.45 -1.08
CA PRO A 40 -2.90 -25.03 -1.30
C PRO A 40 -1.76 -24.57 -0.38
N GLN A 41 -0.62 -24.28 -0.97
CA GLN A 41 0.55 -23.82 -0.23
C GLN A 41 0.17 -22.51 0.46
N ARG A 42 0.38 -22.45 1.78
CA ARG A 42 0.19 -21.20 2.51
C ARG A 42 1.10 -20.15 1.88
N PRO A 43 0.57 -18.93 1.64
CA PRO A 43 1.38 -17.85 1.10
C PRO A 43 2.61 -17.61 1.98
N THR A 44 3.74 -17.35 1.35
CA THR A 44 4.96 -16.99 2.09
C THR A 44 4.80 -15.60 2.73
N PRO A 45 5.55 -15.28 3.80
CA PRO A 45 5.52 -13.94 4.39
C PRO A 45 5.79 -12.82 3.39
N VAL A 46 6.66 -13.05 2.40
CA VAL A 46 6.93 -12.09 1.31
C VAL A 46 5.70 -11.85 0.45
N GLN A 47 4.97 -12.92 0.10
CA GLN A 47 3.74 -12.83 -0.69
C GLN A 47 2.62 -12.12 0.08
N GLU A 48 2.52 -12.36 1.40
CA GLU A 48 1.53 -11.67 2.23
C GLU A 48 1.83 -10.18 2.38
N ILE A 49 3.09 -9.77 2.51
CA ILE A 49 3.45 -8.35 2.50
C ILE A 49 3.09 -7.71 1.14
N ALA A 50 3.43 -8.36 0.02
CA ALA A 50 3.09 -7.84 -1.30
C ALA A 50 1.56 -7.74 -1.51
N ARG A 51 0.79 -8.71 -0.98
CA ARG A 51 -0.67 -8.66 -0.95
C ARG A 51 -1.19 -7.49 -0.12
N ALA A 52 -0.60 -7.26 1.05
CA ALA A 52 -0.98 -6.15 1.92
C ALA A 52 -0.65 -4.79 1.29
N GLU A 53 0.50 -4.63 0.63
CA GLU A 53 0.85 -3.43 -0.13
C GLU A 53 -0.18 -3.15 -1.24
N LYS A 54 -0.53 -4.16 -2.02
CA LYS A 54 -1.57 -4.04 -3.05
C LYS A 54 -2.94 -3.69 -2.47
N ALA A 55 -3.29 -4.22 -1.31
CA ALA A 55 -4.51 -3.86 -0.60
C ALA A 55 -4.50 -2.39 -0.15
N LEU A 56 -3.35 -1.88 0.34
CA LEU A 56 -3.19 -0.45 0.67
C LEU A 56 -3.34 0.45 -0.56
N GLU A 57 -2.76 0.06 -1.69
CA GLU A 57 -2.92 0.79 -2.96
C GLU A 57 -4.38 0.82 -3.41
N GLY A 58 -5.13 -0.25 -3.14
CA GLY A 58 -6.57 -0.37 -3.41
C GLY A 58 -7.46 0.27 -2.34
N GLY A 59 -6.91 0.94 -1.32
CA GLY A 59 -7.68 1.54 -0.22
C GLY A 59 -8.28 0.52 0.78
N GLN A 60 -7.89 -0.75 0.67
CA GLN A 60 -8.37 -1.83 1.53
C GLN A 60 -7.52 -1.94 2.80
N ASN A 61 -7.49 -0.88 3.60
CA ASN A 61 -6.56 -0.74 4.73
C ASN A 61 -6.71 -1.85 5.78
N LEU A 62 -7.94 -2.22 6.13
CA LEU A 62 -8.18 -3.30 7.11
C LEU A 62 -7.74 -4.67 6.58
N ALA A 63 -7.93 -4.94 5.29
CA ALA A 63 -7.45 -6.18 4.67
C ALA A 63 -5.91 -6.23 4.66
N ALA A 64 -5.24 -5.10 4.41
CA ALA A 64 -3.78 -4.99 4.52
C ALA A 64 -3.30 -5.28 5.95
N ALA A 65 -3.95 -4.68 6.96
CA ALA A 65 -3.61 -4.94 8.36
C ALA A 65 -3.78 -6.41 8.74
N GLN A 66 -4.89 -7.04 8.33
CA GLN A 66 -5.16 -8.46 8.60
C GLN A 66 -4.14 -9.39 7.93
N ALA A 67 -3.72 -9.11 6.69
CA ALA A 67 -2.70 -9.90 5.99
C ALA A 67 -1.36 -9.87 6.74
N ILE A 68 -0.95 -8.69 7.23
CA ILE A 68 0.27 -8.57 8.02
C ILE A 68 0.15 -9.29 9.35
N LEU A 69 -0.94 -9.09 10.12
CA LEU A 69 -1.14 -9.75 11.40
C LEU A 69 -1.18 -11.28 11.28
N GLY A 70 -1.71 -11.80 10.18
CA GLY A 70 -1.73 -13.25 9.91
C GLY A 70 -0.34 -13.87 9.76
N SER A 71 0.61 -13.15 9.17
CA SER A 71 1.98 -13.61 8.92
C SER A 71 2.98 -13.14 9.97
N PHE A 72 2.70 -12.03 10.62
CA PHE A 72 3.55 -11.40 11.64
C PHE A 72 2.71 -11.08 12.91
N PRO A 73 2.32 -12.09 13.69
CA PRO A 73 1.44 -11.87 14.87
C PRO A 73 2.04 -10.92 15.93
N ARG A 74 3.36 -10.78 15.93
CA ARG A 74 4.10 -9.92 16.87
C ARG A 74 4.58 -8.62 16.24
N ILE A 75 3.98 -8.18 15.13
CA ILE A 75 4.46 -7.00 14.39
C ILE A 75 4.51 -5.73 15.25
N ARG A 76 3.65 -5.62 16.27
CA ARG A 76 3.63 -4.46 17.17
C ARG A 76 4.84 -4.37 18.10
N THR A 77 5.56 -5.46 18.29
CA THR A 77 6.80 -5.51 19.10
C THR A 77 8.06 -5.61 18.24
N ALA A 78 7.90 -5.54 16.91
CA ALA A 78 9.00 -5.58 15.97
C ALA A 78 9.86 -4.31 16.08
N THR A 79 11.18 -4.49 15.99
CA THR A 79 12.13 -3.38 16.00
C THR A 79 12.55 -3.04 14.58
N ALA A 80 12.39 -1.78 14.20
CA ALA A 80 12.80 -1.31 12.88
C ALA A 80 14.31 -1.54 12.64
N GLY A 81 14.64 -2.12 11.49
CA GLY A 81 16.02 -2.37 11.07
C GLY A 81 16.64 -3.67 11.58
N ALA A 82 16.00 -4.42 12.47
CA ALA A 82 16.52 -5.72 12.92
C ALA A 82 16.44 -6.79 11.80
N ASN A 83 15.34 -6.75 11.01
CA ASN A 83 15.12 -7.63 9.86
C ASN A 83 14.45 -6.80 8.75
N ALA A 84 14.97 -6.90 7.52
CA ALA A 84 14.46 -6.13 6.38
C ALA A 84 13.01 -6.49 6.03
N LEU A 85 12.64 -7.78 6.08
CA LEU A 85 11.30 -8.24 5.79
C LEU A 85 10.31 -7.77 6.86
N GLU A 86 10.68 -7.91 8.13
CA GLU A 86 9.88 -7.46 9.26
C GLU A 86 9.72 -5.93 9.28
N THR A 87 10.78 -5.19 8.96
CA THR A 87 10.73 -3.72 8.81
C THR A 87 9.76 -3.30 7.69
N ARG A 88 9.76 -4.03 6.56
CA ARG A 88 8.80 -3.78 5.47
C ARG A 88 7.36 -4.09 5.92
N ALA A 89 7.15 -5.20 6.62
CA ALA A 89 5.84 -5.54 7.20
C ALA A 89 5.38 -4.49 8.22
N LEU A 90 6.29 -4.03 9.08
CA LEU A 90 6.03 -2.98 10.08
C LEU A 90 5.59 -1.67 9.42
N ARG A 91 6.27 -1.24 8.34
CA ARG A 91 5.88 -0.06 7.55
C ARG A 91 4.46 -0.21 6.98
N VAL A 92 4.18 -1.35 6.31
CA VAL A 92 2.87 -1.62 5.71
C VAL A 92 1.77 -1.63 6.76
N PHE A 93 1.99 -2.28 7.88
CA PHE A 93 1.02 -2.33 8.98
C PHE A 93 0.78 -0.94 9.59
N SER A 94 1.83 -0.15 9.81
CA SER A 94 1.70 1.22 10.30
C SER A 94 0.87 2.09 9.36
N LEU A 95 1.09 1.99 8.04
CA LEU A 95 0.27 2.70 7.05
C LEU A 95 -1.19 2.24 7.04
N ALA A 96 -1.44 0.94 7.20
CA ALA A 96 -2.79 0.40 7.32
C ALA A 96 -3.53 0.99 8.54
N VAL A 97 -2.85 1.08 9.68
CA VAL A 97 -3.36 1.72 10.91
C VAL A 97 -3.65 3.21 10.68
N ILE A 98 -2.74 3.94 10.06
CA ILE A 98 -2.89 5.38 9.79
C ILE A 98 -4.08 5.65 8.85
N ARG A 99 -4.21 4.88 7.78
CA ARG A 99 -5.26 5.06 6.76
C ARG A 99 -6.63 4.58 7.19
N SER A 100 -6.70 3.77 8.25
CA SER A 100 -7.95 3.39 8.93
C SER A 100 -8.24 4.22 10.18
N ASP A 101 -7.60 5.39 10.35
CA ASP A 101 -7.76 6.30 11.48
C ASP A 101 -7.59 5.60 12.84
N GLY A 102 -6.62 4.68 12.91
CA GLY A 102 -6.34 3.89 14.11
C GLY A 102 -7.32 2.74 14.37
N THR A 103 -8.32 2.55 13.52
CA THR A 103 -9.30 1.47 13.67
C THR A 103 -8.74 0.19 13.06
N VAL A 104 -8.29 -0.74 13.90
CA VAL A 104 -7.83 -2.07 13.49
C VAL A 104 -8.61 -3.11 14.30
N ASP A 105 -9.24 -4.05 13.60
CA ASP A 105 -9.97 -5.14 14.24
C ASP A 105 -9.00 -6.23 14.71
N GLU A 106 -8.42 -6.04 15.89
CA GLU A 106 -7.44 -6.95 16.48
C GLU A 106 -8.07 -8.20 17.10
N LYS A 107 -9.39 -8.16 17.39
CA LYS A 107 -10.11 -9.31 17.96
C LYS A 107 -10.05 -10.55 17.06
N LYS A 108 -9.95 -10.33 15.74
CA LYS A 108 -9.77 -11.42 14.77
C LYS A 108 -8.34 -11.93 14.68
N ALA A 109 -7.37 -11.16 15.15
CA ALA A 109 -5.96 -11.48 15.02
C ALA A 109 -5.33 -12.08 16.28
N HIS A 110 -6.10 -12.27 17.37
CA HIS A 110 -5.62 -12.80 18.66
C HIS A 110 -4.42 -12.03 19.25
N VAL A 111 -4.26 -10.75 18.90
CA VAL A 111 -3.17 -9.93 19.42
C VAL A 111 -3.62 -9.25 20.69
N ALA A 112 -3.30 -9.86 21.83
CA ALA A 112 -3.43 -9.18 23.12
C ALA A 112 -2.40 -8.03 23.20
N SER A 113 -2.83 -6.89 23.76
CA SER A 113 -1.88 -5.84 24.13
C SER A 113 -0.82 -6.42 25.05
N ALA A 114 0.45 -6.21 24.74
CA ALA A 114 1.57 -6.71 25.56
C ALA A 114 1.53 -6.20 27.01
N ASN A 115 0.78 -5.13 27.28
CA ASN A 115 0.67 -4.47 28.58
C ASN A 115 -0.74 -4.53 29.19
N GLY A 116 -1.64 -5.37 28.68
CA GLY A 116 -3.02 -5.46 29.17
C GLY A 116 -3.89 -4.24 28.90
N ASN A 117 -3.37 -3.21 28.24
CA ASN A 117 -4.13 -2.03 27.86
C ASN A 117 -4.87 -2.29 26.55
N GLU A 118 -6.12 -1.87 26.50
CA GLU A 118 -6.91 -1.93 25.28
C GLU A 118 -6.34 -0.94 24.25
N TRP A 119 -6.09 -1.43 23.02
CA TRP A 119 -5.65 -0.59 21.91
C TRP A 119 -6.80 0.31 21.43
N THR A 120 -6.71 1.59 21.74
CA THR A 120 -7.64 2.61 21.24
C THR A 120 -7.21 3.13 19.88
N PRO A 121 -8.10 3.72 19.07
CA PRO A 121 -7.69 4.36 17.82
C PRO A 121 -6.58 5.38 18.00
N ARG A 122 -6.60 6.14 19.09
CA ARG A 122 -5.55 7.12 19.40
C ARG A 122 -4.21 6.44 19.70
N SER A 123 -4.19 5.44 20.58
CA SER A 123 -2.94 4.73 20.91
C SER A 123 -2.38 3.97 19.69
N ASN A 124 -3.25 3.49 18.80
CA ASN A 124 -2.84 2.90 17.53
C ASN A 124 -2.14 3.90 16.62
N LEU A 125 -2.69 5.13 16.49
CA LEU A 125 -2.05 6.19 15.70
C LEU A 125 -0.71 6.62 16.30
N GLU A 126 -0.63 6.79 17.62
CA GLU A 126 0.61 7.14 18.32
C GLU A 126 1.68 6.06 18.12
N TRP A 127 1.31 4.78 18.24
CA TRP A 127 2.19 3.65 17.96
C TRP A 127 2.69 3.64 16.50
N ALA A 128 1.79 3.85 15.53
CA ALA A 128 2.16 3.86 14.12
C ALA A 128 3.12 5.01 13.77
N VAL A 129 2.92 6.19 14.34
CA VAL A 129 3.85 7.33 14.23
C VAL A 129 5.22 6.95 14.79
N GLN A 130 5.26 6.35 15.97
CA GLN A 130 6.53 5.94 16.60
C GLN A 130 7.25 4.90 15.73
N SER A 131 6.54 3.90 15.22
CA SER A 131 7.12 2.88 14.33
C SER A 131 7.72 3.49 13.06
N LEU A 132 7.02 4.44 12.43
CA LEU A 132 7.54 5.13 11.23
C LEU A 132 8.73 6.05 11.55
N ARG A 133 8.77 6.68 12.72
CA ARG A 133 9.95 7.43 13.18
C ARG A 133 11.18 6.52 13.35
N GLU A 134 10.99 5.33 13.90
CA GLU A 134 12.07 4.35 14.03
C GLU A 134 12.58 3.87 12.67
N ILE A 135 11.68 3.67 11.70
CA ILE A 135 12.07 3.32 10.33
C ILE A 135 12.83 4.47 9.67
N ASP A 136 12.35 5.72 9.80
CA ASP A 136 13.03 6.91 9.27
C ASP A 136 14.43 7.10 9.86
N ALA A 137 14.59 6.89 11.16
CA ALA A 137 15.89 6.93 11.82
C ALA A 137 16.88 5.87 11.30
N LYS A 138 16.40 4.73 10.80
CA LYS A 138 17.22 3.69 10.16
C LYS A 138 17.47 3.93 8.66
N ARG A 139 16.66 4.78 8.04
CA ARG A 139 16.74 5.14 6.62
C ARG A 139 16.70 6.66 6.45
N PRO A 140 17.68 7.37 6.98
CA PRO A 140 17.69 8.82 6.94
C PRO A 140 17.70 9.31 5.49
N ASN A 141 16.89 10.32 5.21
CA ASN A 141 16.72 10.92 3.88
C ASN A 141 16.04 10.00 2.82
N ASP A 142 15.35 8.92 3.23
CA ASP A 142 14.47 8.19 2.32
C ASP A 142 13.16 8.97 2.15
N PRO A 143 12.90 9.60 0.99
CA PRO A 143 11.74 10.46 0.81
C PRO A 143 10.42 9.69 0.90
N THR A 144 10.43 8.38 0.61
CA THR A 144 9.24 7.53 0.72
C THR A 144 8.86 7.33 2.19
N VAL A 145 9.85 7.03 3.03
CA VAL A 145 9.63 6.86 4.48
C VAL A 145 9.24 8.19 5.12
N GLN A 146 9.88 9.28 4.70
CA GLN A 146 9.54 10.63 5.17
C GLN A 146 8.12 11.05 4.78
N ALA A 147 7.65 10.70 3.57
CA ALA A 147 6.28 10.94 3.16
C ALA A 147 5.27 10.15 4.00
N ASP A 148 5.56 8.88 4.28
CA ASP A 148 4.74 8.03 5.15
C ASP A 148 4.69 8.57 6.59
N LEU A 149 5.82 9.01 7.12
CA LEU A 149 5.88 9.66 8.44
C LEU A 149 5.09 10.96 8.46
N GLY A 150 5.20 11.78 7.42
CA GLY A 150 4.42 13.02 7.29
C GLY A 150 2.90 12.75 7.23
N GLU A 151 2.48 11.72 6.48
CA GLU A 151 1.09 11.25 6.47
C GLU A 151 0.63 10.86 7.88
N ALA A 152 1.43 10.06 8.59
CA ALA A 152 1.13 9.60 9.94
C ALA A 152 1.02 10.74 10.96
N LEU A 153 1.99 11.65 10.97
CA LEU A 153 2.01 12.81 11.84
C LEU A 153 0.81 13.73 11.63
N SER A 154 0.31 13.85 10.40
CA SER A 154 -0.87 14.67 10.06
C SER A 154 -2.15 14.21 10.78
N LYS A 155 -2.20 12.95 11.21
CA LYS A 155 -3.33 12.35 11.93
C LYS A 155 -3.31 12.63 13.44
N THR A 156 -2.20 13.12 13.98
CA THR A 156 -2.05 13.41 15.41
C THR A 156 -1.95 14.92 15.63
N THR A 157 -2.67 15.44 16.61
CA THR A 157 -2.67 16.90 16.88
C THR A 157 -1.27 17.42 17.17
N ALA A 158 -0.48 16.69 17.95
CA ALA A 158 0.89 17.08 18.30
C ALA A 158 1.86 17.04 17.09
N GLY A 159 1.57 16.23 16.07
CA GLY A 159 2.45 16.04 14.91
C GLY A 159 2.18 16.98 13.74
N GLN A 160 1.06 17.73 13.73
CA GLN A 160 0.62 18.50 12.57
C GLN A 160 1.64 19.53 12.06
N ALA A 161 2.29 20.25 12.97
CA ALA A 161 3.29 21.25 12.60
C ALA A 161 4.54 20.61 11.96
N GLU A 162 5.00 19.49 12.51
CA GLU A 162 6.10 18.71 11.97
C GLU A 162 5.73 18.10 10.61
N ALA A 163 4.53 17.53 10.49
CA ALA A 163 4.01 16.98 9.26
C ALA A 163 3.98 18.03 8.13
N LEU A 164 3.46 19.23 8.43
CA LEU A 164 3.40 20.30 7.46
C LEU A 164 4.79 20.65 6.93
N LYS A 165 5.75 20.88 7.82
CA LYS A 165 7.15 21.22 7.46
C LYS A 165 7.79 20.12 6.60
N LEU A 166 7.62 18.85 7.01
CA LEU A 166 8.20 17.69 6.33
C LEU A 166 7.61 17.53 4.92
N LEU A 167 6.27 17.50 4.83
CA LEU A 167 5.58 17.31 3.56
C LEU A 167 5.77 18.49 2.59
N GLN A 168 5.83 19.73 3.10
CA GLN A 168 6.16 20.91 2.27
C GLN A 168 7.57 20.79 1.68
N SER A 169 8.55 20.39 2.48
CA SER A 169 9.93 20.20 2.00
C SER A 169 10.01 19.13 0.91
N LEU A 170 9.30 18.01 1.06
CA LEU A 170 9.26 16.94 0.06
C LEU A 170 8.55 17.39 -1.22
N ALA A 171 7.42 18.11 -1.10
CA ALA A 171 6.66 18.62 -2.24
C ALA A 171 7.46 19.65 -3.04
N GLN A 172 8.19 20.56 -2.37
CA GLN A 172 9.05 21.55 -3.02
C GLN A 172 10.19 20.94 -3.83
N LYS A 173 10.67 19.77 -3.42
CA LYS A 173 11.74 19.02 -4.10
C LYS A 173 11.21 18.00 -5.11
N ASP A 174 9.90 17.91 -5.30
CA ASP A 174 9.20 16.88 -6.10
C ASP A 174 9.61 15.43 -5.71
N LEU A 175 9.81 15.20 -4.42
CA LEU A 175 10.24 13.90 -3.87
C LEU A 175 9.08 13.10 -3.25
N MET A 176 7.85 13.61 -3.30
CA MET A 176 6.70 12.98 -2.65
C MET A 176 5.93 12.07 -3.61
N GLY A 177 6.17 10.75 -3.51
CA GLY A 177 5.57 9.73 -4.38
C GLY A 177 4.23 9.15 -3.89
N SER A 178 3.61 9.73 -2.85
CA SER A 178 2.38 9.21 -2.24
C SER A 178 1.19 10.17 -2.41
N PRO A 179 0.07 9.74 -3.02
CA PRO A 179 -1.13 10.57 -3.09
C PRO A 179 -1.71 10.85 -1.70
N HIS A 180 -1.59 9.92 -0.76
CA HIS A 180 -2.03 10.11 0.63
C HIS A 180 -1.23 11.20 1.36
N ALA A 181 0.07 11.30 1.09
CA ALA A 181 0.92 12.36 1.64
C ALA A 181 0.53 13.73 1.06
N TYR A 182 0.21 13.82 -0.24
CA TYR A 182 -0.34 15.04 -0.83
C TYR A 182 -1.71 15.42 -0.26
N ALA A 183 -2.59 14.46 -0.04
CA ALA A 183 -3.89 14.69 0.63
C ALA A 183 -3.70 15.20 2.07
N ALA A 184 -2.75 14.64 2.81
CA ALA A 184 -2.38 15.11 4.14
C ALA A 184 -1.84 16.56 4.11
N LEU A 185 -0.95 16.86 3.15
CA LEU A 185 -0.42 18.22 2.94
C LEU A 185 -1.55 19.21 2.63
N ALA A 186 -2.47 18.85 1.73
CA ALA A 186 -3.61 19.69 1.38
C ALA A 186 -4.47 20.02 2.61
N LYS A 187 -4.79 18.98 3.40
CA LYS A 187 -5.54 19.16 4.66
C LYS A 187 -4.85 20.11 5.63
N LEU A 188 -3.55 19.94 5.85
CA LEU A 188 -2.77 20.78 6.75
C LEU A 188 -2.69 22.23 6.26
N ARG A 189 -2.53 22.47 4.96
CA ARG A 189 -2.53 23.79 4.35
C ARG A 189 -3.88 24.49 4.50
N THR A 190 -4.98 23.77 4.25
CA THR A 190 -6.34 24.29 4.49
C THR A 190 -6.52 24.73 5.94
N GLN A 191 -6.07 23.92 6.90
CA GLN A 191 -6.15 24.25 8.33
C GLN A 191 -5.33 25.50 8.72
N ASN A 192 -4.26 25.77 7.96
CA ASN A 192 -3.41 26.96 8.16
C ASN A 192 -3.80 28.15 7.27
N GLY A 193 -4.93 28.08 6.54
CA GLY A 193 -5.42 29.18 5.70
C GLY A 193 -4.71 29.32 4.35
N ASP A 194 -3.82 28.41 3.97
CA ASP A 194 -3.15 28.38 2.67
C ASP A 194 -4.03 27.64 1.63
N SER A 195 -5.08 28.30 1.17
CA SER A 195 -6.01 27.71 0.19
C SER A 195 -5.35 27.41 -1.15
N ALA A 196 -4.51 28.32 -1.66
CA ALA A 196 -3.83 28.11 -2.95
C ALA A 196 -2.86 26.92 -2.92
N GLY A 197 -2.10 26.82 -1.83
CA GLY A 197 -1.23 25.67 -1.63
C GLY A 197 -1.99 24.36 -1.42
N ALA A 198 -3.16 24.41 -0.78
CA ALA A 198 -4.02 23.24 -0.61
C ALA A 198 -4.56 22.74 -1.97
N GLU A 199 -5.06 23.63 -2.83
CA GLU A 199 -5.54 23.30 -4.17
C GLU A 199 -4.41 22.68 -5.04
N ALA A 200 -3.21 23.24 -4.99
CA ALA A 200 -2.05 22.70 -5.70
C ALA A 200 -1.72 21.27 -5.21
N ALA A 201 -1.79 21.01 -3.91
CA ALA A 201 -1.56 19.68 -3.35
C ALA A 201 -2.68 18.69 -3.73
N ILE A 202 -3.94 19.11 -3.76
CA ILE A 202 -5.07 18.29 -4.22
C ILE A 202 -4.88 17.91 -5.68
N LYS A 203 -4.59 18.88 -6.55
CA LYS A 203 -4.33 18.61 -7.96
C LYS A 203 -3.24 17.55 -8.16
N ARG A 204 -2.14 17.67 -7.42
CA ARG A 204 -1.05 16.69 -7.50
C ARG A 204 -1.46 15.32 -6.97
N CYS A 205 -2.28 15.26 -5.91
CA CYS A 205 -2.89 14.03 -5.41
C CYS A 205 -3.74 13.34 -6.48
N GLU A 206 -4.62 14.08 -7.16
CA GLU A 206 -5.52 13.58 -8.20
C GLU A 206 -4.77 13.06 -9.44
N GLU A 207 -3.68 13.69 -9.81
CA GLU A 207 -2.79 13.21 -10.87
C GLU A 207 -2.19 11.84 -10.55
N MET A 208 -1.98 11.53 -9.28
CA MET A 208 -1.34 10.30 -8.81
C MET A 208 -2.32 9.21 -8.42
N SER A 209 -3.50 9.56 -7.91
CA SER A 209 -4.47 8.59 -7.38
C SER A 209 -5.65 8.39 -8.31
N LYS A 210 -5.96 7.11 -8.57
CA LYS A 210 -7.20 6.69 -9.24
C LYS A 210 -8.32 6.35 -8.25
N LEU A 211 -8.03 6.38 -6.93
CA LEU A 211 -9.00 6.01 -5.90
C LEU A 211 -9.91 7.21 -5.57
N PRO A 212 -11.22 7.09 -5.77
CA PRO A 212 -12.15 8.14 -5.40
C PRO A 212 -12.13 8.31 -3.86
N GLY A 213 -11.92 9.53 -3.42
CA GLY A 213 -11.97 9.89 -2.00
C GLY A 213 -10.63 10.10 -1.31
N VAL A 214 -9.49 9.63 -1.85
CA VAL A 214 -8.17 9.90 -1.27
C VAL A 214 -7.86 11.39 -1.28
N CYS A 215 -8.14 12.05 -2.40
CA CYS A 215 -7.81 13.46 -2.64
C CYS A 215 -8.96 14.44 -2.30
N LYS A 216 -10.03 13.98 -1.64
CA LYS A 216 -11.12 14.88 -1.26
C LYS A 216 -10.62 15.93 -0.28
N ALA A 217 -10.80 17.20 -0.65
CA ALA A 217 -10.59 18.30 0.27
C ALA A 217 -11.47 18.12 1.51
N PRO A 218 -10.93 18.34 2.73
CA PRO A 218 -11.78 18.42 3.90
C PRO A 218 -12.73 19.61 3.70
N ALA A 219 -14.02 19.39 3.99
CA ALA A 219 -14.97 20.48 3.97
C ALA A 219 -14.47 21.59 4.93
N PRO A 220 -14.52 22.87 4.52
CA PRO A 220 -14.16 23.97 5.40
C PRO A 220 -15.02 23.87 6.66
N LYS A 221 -14.39 23.92 7.83
CA LYS A 221 -15.12 24.03 9.08
C LYS A 221 -15.82 25.39 9.07
N ALA A 222 -17.15 25.35 9.07
CA ALA A 222 -17.98 26.53 9.25
C ALA A 222 -17.75 27.15 10.64
#